data_9243f6528d54e61501a69a53740d239a
#
_entry.id   9243f6528d54e61501a69a53740d239a
#
_cell.length_a   1.000
_cell.length_b   1.000
_cell.length_c   1.000
_cell.angle_alpha   90.00
_cell.angle_beta   90.00
_cell.angle_gamma   90.00
#
_symmetry.space_group_name_H-M   'P 1'
#
loop_
_entity.id
_entity.type
_entity.pdbx_description
1 polymer ?
#
loop_
_entity_poly.entity_id
_entity_poly.type
_entity_poly.pdbx_seq_one_letter_code
_entity_poly.pdbx_strand_id
1 'polypeptide(L)'
;KQVEVESVIGKSEEAANSILTKAGLKVNIGYKEDSSKPTDTVLSQDPAPGEKVDEGTTVTIVVNNYKKPQTATIYVNVKDLVPKSLQGSETTNTTEGETAKEVKVQLTVGEGAAQTTTTSADTPSLKIDIQGTGQVEIALKISSSTDNEIYTRSIIFDFDTQTSYTFKKG
;
A
#
# COMPACT_ATOMS: atom_id res chain seq x y z
N LYS A 1 -0.22 34.74 33.06
CA LYS A 1 -0.88 33.68 33.86
C LYS A 1 -0.23 32.34 33.52
N GLN A 2 0.20 31.62 34.56
CA GLN A 2 0.76 30.29 34.36
C GLN A 2 -0.34 29.22 34.33
N VAL A 3 -0.15 28.24 33.47
CA VAL A 3 -0.99 27.03 33.32
C VAL A 3 -0.09 25.80 33.39
N GLU A 4 -0.62 24.71 33.91
CA GLU A 4 0.06 23.42 33.96
C GLU A 4 -0.20 22.64 32.65
N VAL A 5 0.83 22.04 32.08
CA VAL A 5 0.72 21.24 30.84
C VAL A 5 0.19 19.88 31.20
N GLU A 6 -1.05 19.60 30.75
CA GLU A 6 -1.66 18.29 30.96
C GLU A 6 -0.98 17.20 30.11
N SER A 7 -1.01 15.94 30.62
CA SER A 7 -0.51 14.79 29.86
C SER A 7 -1.46 14.43 28.72
N VAL A 8 -0.97 14.48 27.50
CA VAL A 8 -1.68 14.04 26.29
C VAL A 8 -1.04 12.81 25.63
N ILE A 9 0.04 12.28 26.22
CA ILE A 9 0.69 11.07 25.74
C ILE A 9 -0.28 9.89 25.78
N GLY A 10 -0.36 9.13 24.69
CA GLY A 10 -1.29 8.01 24.54
C GLY A 10 -2.72 8.38 24.14
N LYS A 11 -3.04 9.67 24.01
CA LYS A 11 -4.34 10.14 23.50
C LYS A 11 -4.29 10.29 21.97
N SER A 12 -5.46 10.39 21.33
CA SER A 12 -5.55 10.74 19.91
C SER A 12 -5.13 12.20 19.65
N GLU A 13 -4.75 12.51 18.42
CA GLU A 13 -4.41 13.88 18.00
C GLU A 13 -5.52 14.87 18.34
N GLU A 14 -6.78 14.54 18.00
CA GLU A 14 -7.95 15.39 18.26
C GLU A 14 -8.15 15.64 19.76
N ALA A 15 -8.05 14.57 20.58
CA ALA A 15 -8.19 14.71 22.02
C ALA A 15 -7.06 15.55 22.63
N ALA A 16 -5.83 15.34 22.20
CA ALA A 16 -4.66 16.09 22.65
C ALA A 16 -4.81 17.59 22.31
N ASN A 17 -5.17 17.90 21.07
CA ASN A 17 -5.39 19.26 20.62
C ASN A 17 -6.49 19.95 21.43
N SER A 18 -7.62 19.27 21.68
CA SER A 18 -8.72 19.80 22.48
C SER A 18 -8.31 20.10 23.92
N ILE A 19 -7.56 19.20 24.58
CA ILE A 19 -7.12 19.37 25.97
C ILE A 19 -6.18 20.58 26.08
N LEU A 20 -5.15 20.64 25.26
CA LEU A 20 -4.13 21.69 25.31
C LEU A 20 -4.71 23.07 24.96
N THR A 21 -5.58 23.13 23.96
CA THR A 21 -6.25 24.39 23.57
C THR A 21 -7.19 24.88 24.66
N LYS A 22 -7.93 23.99 25.33
CA LYS A 22 -8.79 24.38 26.49
C LYS A 22 -7.98 24.90 27.66
N ALA A 23 -6.75 24.43 27.85
CA ALA A 23 -5.81 24.94 28.85
C ALA A 23 -5.20 26.31 28.48
N GLY A 24 -5.54 26.86 27.33
CA GLY A 24 -5.01 28.14 26.83
C GLY A 24 -3.63 28.02 26.19
N LEU A 25 -3.23 26.82 25.77
CA LEU A 25 -1.97 26.54 25.10
C LEU A 25 -2.13 26.45 23.59
N LYS A 26 -1.07 26.70 22.84
CA LYS A 26 -1.01 26.46 21.39
C LYS A 26 -0.46 25.06 21.14
N VAL A 27 -0.86 24.44 20.05
CA VAL A 27 -0.41 23.09 19.69
C VAL A 27 0.36 23.14 18.38
N ASN A 28 1.53 22.52 18.38
CA ASN A 28 2.31 22.22 17.19
C ASN A 28 2.39 20.70 17.05
N ILE A 29 2.10 20.17 15.85
CA ILE A 29 2.00 18.72 15.62
C ILE A 29 3.11 18.27 14.68
N GLY A 30 3.92 17.33 15.15
CA GLY A 30 4.85 16.56 14.35
C GLY A 30 4.37 15.11 14.20
N TYR A 31 4.85 14.42 13.18
CA TYR A 31 4.48 13.03 12.93
C TYR A 31 5.71 12.12 12.94
N LYS A 32 5.52 10.89 13.44
CA LYS A 32 6.53 9.84 13.43
C LYS A 32 5.83 8.49 13.29
N GLU A 33 6.43 7.59 12.52
CA GLU A 33 5.95 6.20 12.42
C GLU A 33 6.51 5.33 13.54
N ASP A 34 5.63 4.65 14.26
CA ASP A 34 5.95 3.63 15.26
C ASP A 34 4.98 2.46 15.12
N SER A 35 5.46 1.36 14.54
CA SER A 35 4.66 0.14 14.32
C SER A 35 4.25 -0.58 15.61
N SER A 36 4.85 -0.23 16.74
CA SER A 36 4.53 -0.82 18.06
C SER A 36 3.36 -0.13 18.76
N LYS A 37 2.91 1.01 18.24
CA LYS A 37 1.83 1.82 18.81
C LYS A 37 0.67 1.97 17.82
N PRO A 38 -0.56 2.16 18.33
CA PRO A 38 -1.70 2.46 17.46
C PRO A 38 -1.48 3.73 16.65
N THR A 39 -2.01 3.77 15.44
CA THR A 39 -2.09 5.00 14.63
C THR A 39 -2.84 6.08 15.38
N ASP A 40 -2.55 7.35 15.10
CA ASP A 40 -3.17 8.52 15.72
C ASP A 40 -2.93 8.63 17.23
N THR A 41 -1.88 8.03 17.75
CA THR A 41 -1.54 8.10 19.18
C THR A 41 -0.41 9.10 19.39
N VAL A 42 -0.55 10.01 20.36
CA VAL A 42 0.53 10.91 20.79
C VAL A 42 1.65 10.10 21.42
N LEU A 43 2.83 10.15 20.82
CA LEU A 43 4.03 9.43 21.24
C LEU A 43 4.86 10.21 22.27
N SER A 44 4.90 11.53 22.12
CA SER A 44 5.64 12.44 23.01
C SER A 44 5.03 13.83 22.99
N GLN A 45 5.33 14.59 24.04
CA GLN A 45 4.98 16.01 24.14
C GLN A 45 6.14 16.80 24.75
N ASP A 46 6.24 18.09 24.38
CA ASP A 46 7.19 19.05 24.91
C ASP A 46 6.53 20.44 24.93
N PRO A 47 6.41 21.15 26.07
CA PRO A 47 6.91 20.83 27.43
C PRO A 47 6.31 19.56 28.05
N ALA A 48 7.05 19.00 29.01
CA ALA A 48 6.66 17.76 29.66
C ALA A 48 5.36 17.90 30.47
N PRO A 49 4.60 16.78 30.69
CA PRO A 49 3.43 16.79 31.57
C PRO A 49 3.77 17.30 32.97
N GLY A 50 2.91 18.19 33.52
CA GLY A 50 3.09 18.79 34.83
C GLY A 50 3.98 20.05 34.86
N GLU A 51 4.63 20.41 33.75
CA GLU A 51 5.34 21.69 33.69
C GLU A 51 4.39 22.89 33.75
N LYS A 52 4.83 23.94 34.41
CA LYS A 52 4.12 25.23 34.47
C LYS A 52 4.70 26.18 33.46
N VAL A 53 3.88 26.57 32.52
CA VAL A 53 4.24 27.46 31.40
C VAL A 53 3.32 28.66 31.34
N ASP A 54 3.70 29.69 30.64
CA ASP A 54 2.82 30.84 30.43
C ASP A 54 1.67 30.49 29.48
N GLU A 55 0.50 31.03 29.75
CA GLU A 55 -0.69 30.94 28.87
C GLU A 55 -0.29 31.39 27.44
N GLY A 56 -0.66 30.62 26.43
CA GLY A 56 -0.27 30.85 25.04
C GLY A 56 1.04 30.23 24.62
N THR A 57 1.74 29.53 25.53
CA THR A 57 2.94 28.73 25.17
C THR A 57 2.56 27.64 24.18
N THR A 58 3.47 27.35 23.25
CA THR A 58 3.29 26.27 22.27
C THR A 58 3.76 24.95 22.84
N VAL A 59 2.89 23.96 22.87
CA VAL A 59 3.23 22.56 23.18
C VAL A 59 3.38 21.81 21.87
N THR A 60 4.53 21.19 21.65
CA THR A 60 4.78 20.32 20.51
C THR A 60 4.42 18.90 20.89
N ILE A 61 3.55 18.28 20.11
CA ILE A 61 3.20 16.85 20.23
C ILE A 61 3.69 16.10 19.01
N VAL A 62 4.15 14.87 19.21
CA VAL A 62 4.50 13.94 18.12
C VAL A 62 3.44 12.86 18.07
N VAL A 63 2.77 12.73 16.95
CA VAL A 63 1.67 11.79 16.72
C VAL A 63 2.14 10.65 15.83
N ASN A 64 1.69 9.43 16.15
CA ASN A 64 1.98 8.25 15.35
C ASN A 64 1.15 8.24 14.07
N ASN A 65 1.80 8.35 12.92
CA ASN A 65 1.16 8.23 11.61
C ASN A 65 1.43 6.89 10.92
N TYR A 66 1.90 5.86 11.67
CA TYR A 66 2.11 4.54 11.14
C TYR A 66 0.80 3.93 10.65
N LYS A 67 0.78 3.53 9.38
CA LYS A 67 -0.32 2.75 8.78
C LYS A 67 0.10 1.31 8.63
N LYS A 68 -0.65 0.39 9.24
CA LYS A 68 -0.42 -1.05 9.07
C LYS A 68 -0.66 -1.45 7.62
N PRO A 69 0.29 -2.11 6.94
CA PRO A 69 0.07 -2.60 5.60
C PRO A 69 -1.13 -3.54 5.52
N GLN A 70 -1.98 -3.34 4.52
CA GLN A 70 -3.10 -4.21 4.19
C GLN A 70 -2.68 -5.20 3.12
N THR A 71 -3.28 -6.39 3.15
CA THR A 71 -3.07 -7.42 2.11
C THR A 71 -4.18 -7.33 1.08
N ALA A 72 -3.82 -7.39 -0.18
CA ALA A 72 -4.77 -7.47 -1.30
C ALA A 72 -4.33 -8.54 -2.29
N THR A 73 -5.26 -8.98 -3.15
CA THR A 73 -4.98 -9.98 -4.17
C THR A 73 -5.15 -9.38 -5.56
N ILE A 74 -4.13 -9.51 -6.39
CA ILE A 74 -4.19 -9.16 -7.81
C ILE A 74 -4.38 -10.43 -8.62
N TYR A 75 -5.40 -10.42 -9.45
CA TYR A 75 -5.67 -11.47 -10.43
C TYR A 75 -5.21 -11.00 -11.81
N VAL A 76 -4.44 -11.81 -12.50
CA VAL A 76 -3.98 -11.54 -13.86
C VAL A 76 -4.52 -12.62 -14.79
N ASN A 77 -5.44 -12.24 -15.70
CA ASN A 77 -5.91 -13.14 -16.73
C ASN A 77 -4.89 -13.16 -17.89
N VAL A 78 -3.87 -13.99 -17.75
CA VAL A 78 -2.74 -14.05 -18.68
C VAL A 78 -3.22 -14.42 -20.08
N LYS A 79 -4.10 -15.42 -20.21
CA LYS A 79 -4.65 -15.88 -21.49
C LYS A 79 -5.28 -14.74 -22.31
N ASP A 80 -5.98 -13.82 -21.65
CA ASP A 80 -6.65 -12.69 -22.33
C ASP A 80 -5.67 -11.58 -22.74
N LEU A 81 -4.55 -11.46 -22.03
CA LEU A 81 -3.59 -10.36 -22.20
C LEU A 81 -2.46 -10.68 -23.19
N VAL A 82 -2.22 -11.95 -23.49
CA VAL A 82 -1.16 -12.38 -24.39
C VAL A 82 -1.71 -12.71 -25.78
N PRO A 83 -0.88 -12.57 -26.86
CA PRO A 83 -1.30 -12.95 -28.21
C PRO A 83 -1.59 -14.44 -28.32
N LYS A 84 -2.57 -14.81 -29.16
CA LYS A 84 -2.91 -16.20 -29.45
C LYS A 84 -1.74 -17.04 -29.97
N SER A 85 -0.78 -16.41 -30.62
CA SER A 85 0.44 -17.09 -31.10
C SER A 85 1.36 -17.66 -30.01
N LEU A 86 1.13 -17.26 -28.75
CA LEU A 86 1.84 -17.78 -27.57
C LEU A 86 1.01 -18.79 -26.78
N GLN A 87 -0.28 -18.89 -27.07
CA GLN A 87 -1.20 -19.83 -26.43
C GLN A 87 -1.13 -21.20 -27.15
N GLY A 88 -1.48 -22.26 -26.43
CA GLY A 88 -1.61 -23.61 -27.02
C GLY A 88 -2.77 -23.70 -27.99
N SER A 89 -2.68 -24.62 -28.95
CA SER A 89 -3.78 -24.87 -29.88
C SER A 89 -4.86 -25.72 -29.23
N GLU A 90 -6.11 -25.22 -29.25
CA GLU A 90 -7.29 -26.01 -28.82
C GLU A 90 -7.77 -27.01 -29.87
N THR A 91 -7.06 -27.19 -30.99
CA THR A 91 -7.47 -28.09 -32.07
C THR A 91 -7.19 -29.54 -31.72
N THR A 92 -8.25 -30.30 -31.53
CA THR A 92 -8.32 -31.71 -31.10
C THR A 92 -7.85 -32.74 -32.15
N ASN A 93 -7.09 -32.38 -33.19
CA ASN A 93 -6.77 -33.30 -34.29
C ASN A 93 -5.38 -33.20 -34.92
N THR A 94 -4.34 -32.97 -34.12
CA THR A 94 -2.96 -33.19 -34.62
C THR A 94 -2.07 -33.79 -33.55
N THR A 95 -1.23 -34.74 -33.93
CA THR A 95 -0.39 -35.61 -33.12
C THR A 95 0.72 -34.90 -32.34
N GLU A 96 0.86 -33.60 -32.47
CA GLU A 96 1.73 -32.72 -31.69
C GLU A 96 0.98 -31.46 -31.34
N GLY A 97 0.29 -31.46 -30.20
CA GLY A 97 -0.33 -30.23 -29.64
C GLY A 97 0.76 -29.20 -29.33
N GLU A 98 0.72 -28.04 -29.98
CA GLU A 98 1.58 -26.91 -29.57
C GLU A 98 1.29 -26.57 -28.12
N THR A 99 2.26 -26.83 -27.24
CA THR A 99 2.18 -26.43 -25.85
C THR A 99 2.25 -24.91 -25.75
N ALA A 100 1.43 -24.33 -24.90
CA ALA A 100 1.48 -22.90 -24.62
C ALA A 100 2.88 -22.50 -24.14
N LYS A 101 3.40 -21.39 -24.67
CA LYS A 101 4.71 -20.85 -24.30
C LYS A 101 4.66 -20.27 -22.89
N GLU A 102 5.78 -20.35 -22.21
CA GLU A 102 5.94 -19.67 -20.93
C GLU A 102 6.12 -18.17 -21.11
N VAL A 103 5.52 -17.42 -20.22
CA VAL A 103 5.64 -15.96 -20.12
C VAL A 103 6.03 -15.57 -18.72
N LYS A 104 6.75 -14.46 -18.60
CA LYS A 104 7.10 -13.82 -17.33
C LYS A 104 6.07 -12.75 -17.00
N VAL A 105 5.46 -12.84 -15.84
CA VAL A 105 4.55 -11.85 -15.28
C VAL A 105 5.26 -11.13 -14.15
N GLN A 106 5.44 -9.84 -14.30
CA GLN A 106 6.07 -8.96 -13.31
C GLN A 106 5.02 -8.01 -12.76
N LEU A 107 4.90 -7.96 -11.43
CA LEU A 107 4.04 -7.03 -10.72
C LEU A 107 4.88 -6.17 -9.79
N THR A 108 4.77 -4.86 -9.91
CA THR A 108 5.45 -3.89 -9.06
C THR A 108 4.42 -3.09 -8.27
N VAL A 109 4.61 -2.93 -6.97
CA VAL A 109 3.75 -2.15 -6.09
C VAL A 109 4.53 -0.92 -5.63
N GLY A 110 4.09 0.26 -6.07
CA GLY A 110 4.79 1.53 -5.80
C GLY A 110 6.25 1.49 -6.28
N GLU A 111 7.15 1.95 -5.45
CA GLU A 111 8.61 1.93 -5.70
C GLU A 111 9.28 0.60 -5.24
N GLY A 112 8.47 -0.40 -4.88
CA GLY A 112 8.97 -1.69 -4.41
C GLY A 112 9.63 -2.53 -5.51
N ALA A 113 10.30 -3.62 -5.09
CA ALA A 113 10.86 -4.59 -6.03
C ALA A 113 9.75 -5.33 -6.79
N ALA A 114 9.97 -5.57 -8.08
CA ALA A 114 9.03 -6.34 -8.90
C ALA A 114 8.97 -7.80 -8.44
N GLN A 115 7.77 -8.30 -8.21
CA GLN A 115 7.52 -9.73 -8.05
C GLN A 115 7.43 -10.36 -9.45
N THR A 116 8.25 -11.36 -9.73
CA THR A 116 8.30 -12.03 -11.04
C THR A 116 7.83 -13.46 -10.88
N THR A 117 6.88 -13.86 -11.70
CA THR A 117 6.35 -15.22 -11.78
C THR A 117 6.36 -15.68 -13.23
N THR A 118 6.89 -16.90 -13.50
CA THR A 118 6.79 -17.53 -14.81
C THR A 118 5.56 -18.42 -14.82
N THR A 119 4.76 -18.32 -15.87
CA THR A 119 3.54 -19.10 -16.04
C THR A 119 3.24 -19.38 -17.51
N SER A 120 2.30 -20.28 -17.78
CA SER A 120 1.85 -20.55 -19.15
C SER A 120 1.05 -19.36 -19.71
N ALA A 121 1.20 -19.09 -21.01
CA ALA A 121 0.39 -18.12 -21.74
C ALA A 121 -1.13 -18.44 -21.73
N ASP A 122 -1.50 -19.70 -21.44
CA ASP A 122 -2.89 -20.13 -21.32
C ASP A 122 -3.47 -19.99 -19.91
N THR A 123 -2.70 -19.46 -18.96
CA THR A 123 -3.17 -19.29 -17.56
C THR A 123 -4.40 -18.37 -17.52
N PRO A 124 -5.57 -18.88 -17.12
CA PRO A 124 -6.80 -18.08 -17.12
C PRO A 124 -6.85 -17.09 -15.95
N SER A 125 -6.16 -17.42 -14.86
CA SER A 125 -6.10 -16.54 -13.68
C SER A 125 -4.85 -16.85 -12.86
N LEU A 126 -3.90 -15.93 -12.86
CA LEU A 126 -2.76 -15.94 -11.95
C LEU A 126 -3.09 -15.08 -10.75
N LYS A 127 -2.93 -15.65 -9.54
CA LYS A 127 -3.15 -14.97 -8.27
C LYS A 127 -1.82 -14.47 -7.71
N ILE A 128 -1.74 -13.19 -7.36
CA ILE A 128 -0.57 -12.57 -6.73
C ILE A 128 -1.04 -11.79 -5.50
N ASP A 129 -0.58 -12.20 -4.30
CA ASP A 129 -0.89 -11.47 -3.08
C ASP A 129 0.14 -10.34 -2.89
N ILE A 130 -0.35 -9.15 -2.57
CA ILE A 130 0.42 -7.92 -2.40
C ILE A 130 0.12 -7.28 -1.05
N GLN A 131 1.01 -6.41 -0.60
CA GLN A 131 0.82 -5.62 0.61
C GLN A 131 1.14 -4.16 0.34
N GLY A 132 0.43 -3.26 1.01
CA GLY A 132 0.65 -1.84 0.91
C GLY A 132 -0.26 -1.03 1.84
N THR A 133 -0.15 0.28 1.74
CA THR A 133 -0.97 1.24 2.51
C THR A 133 -1.41 2.37 1.60
N GLY A 134 -2.65 2.84 1.77
CA GLY A 134 -3.18 3.96 1.00
C GLY A 134 -3.21 3.69 -0.50
N GLN A 135 -3.08 4.75 -1.29
CA GLN A 135 -3.07 4.68 -2.74
C GLN A 135 -1.66 4.49 -3.28
N VAL A 136 -1.46 3.46 -4.09
CA VAL A 136 -0.19 3.17 -4.76
C VAL A 136 -0.41 2.81 -6.22
N GLU A 137 0.58 3.09 -7.05
CA GLU A 137 0.59 2.57 -8.41
C GLU A 137 0.98 1.09 -8.40
N ILE A 138 0.19 0.25 -9.09
CA ILE A 138 0.52 -1.14 -9.38
C ILE A 138 0.79 -1.25 -10.87
N ALA A 139 2.02 -1.61 -11.23
CA ALA A 139 2.43 -1.83 -12.60
C ALA A 139 2.52 -3.32 -12.91
N LEU A 140 1.79 -3.76 -13.95
CA LEU A 140 1.85 -5.10 -14.51
C LEU A 140 2.63 -5.07 -15.83
N LYS A 141 3.62 -5.96 -15.94
CA LYS A 141 4.33 -6.22 -17.18
C LYS A 141 4.31 -7.72 -17.49
N ILE A 142 3.97 -8.08 -18.71
CA ILE A 142 4.09 -9.45 -19.23
C ILE A 142 5.11 -9.44 -20.35
N SER A 143 6.09 -10.34 -20.30
CA SER A 143 7.11 -10.50 -21.32
C SER A 143 7.26 -11.98 -21.71
N SER A 144 7.83 -12.21 -22.89
CA SER A 144 8.21 -13.56 -23.32
C SER A 144 9.35 -14.10 -22.46
N SER A 145 9.67 -15.38 -22.60
CA SER A 145 10.85 -16.01 -21.96
C SER A 145 12.17 -15.33 -22.34
N THR A 146 12.21 -14.63 -23.48
CA THR A 146 13.36 -13.85 -23.98
C THR A 146 13.25 -12.35 -23.64
N ASP A 147 12.44 -11.97 -22.65
CA ASP A 147 12.24 -10.62 -22.16
C ASP A 147 11.65 -9.59 -23.14
N ASN A 148 11.11 -10.05 -24.28
CA ASN A 148 10.34 -9.18 -25.17
C ASN A 148 9.01 -8.81 -24.52
N GLU A 149 8.75 -7.51 -24.36
CA GLU A 149 7.52 -7.02 -23.77
C GLU A 149 6.29 -7.38 -24.64
N ILE A 150 5.28 -7.94 -23.99
CA ILE A 150 4.01 -8.36 -24.60
C ILE A 150 2.88 -7.43 -24.18
N TYR A 151 2.85 -7.08 -22.89
CA TYR A 151 1.78 -6.28 -22.29
C TYR A 151 2.32 -5.49 -21.10
N THR A 152 1.94 -4.23 -21.02
CA THR A 152 2.24 -3.37 -19.87
C THR A 152 1.02 -2.52 -19.56
N ARG A 153 0.67 -2.43 -18.29
CA ARG A 153 -0.38 -1.56 -17.78
C ARG A 153 -0.13 -1.23 -16.32
N SER A 154 -0.43 0.00 -15.93
CA SER A 154 -0.50 0.38 -14.53
C SER A 154 -1.88 0.87 -14.11
N ILE A 155 -2.16 0.78 -12.83
CA ILE A 155 -3.37 1.25 -12.18
C ILE A 155 -3.01 1.93 -10.86
N ILE A 156 -3.86 2.81 -10.38
CA ILE A 156 -3.82 3.26 -9.00
C ILE A 156 -4.70 2.32 -8.18
N PHE A 157 -4.13 1.69 -7.18
CA PHE A 157 -4.80 0.76 -6.27
C PHE A 157 -4.86 1.37 -4.87
N ASP A 158 -6.01 1.32 -4.24
CA ASP A 158 -6.24 1.87 -2.91
C ASP A 158 -6.41 0.73 -1.90
N PHE A 159 -5.37 0.49 -1.09
CA PHE A 159 -5.38 -0.55 -0.06
C PHE A 159 -6.36 -0.27 1.08
N ASP A 160 -6.80 0.97 1.27
CA ASP A 160 -7.75 1.31 2.33
C ASP A 160 -9.19 0.93 1.95
N THR A 161 -9.49 0.82 0.65
CA THR A 161 -10.85 0.56 0.13
C THR A 161 -10.99 -0.68 -0.75
N GLN A 162 -9.87 -1.23 -1.24
CA GLN A 162 -9.87 -2.35 -2.18
C GLN A 162 -9.11 -3.55 -1.61
N THR A 163 -9.65 -4.74 -1.78
CA THR A 163 -9.03 -6.01 -1.37
C THR A 163 -8.56 -6.86 -2.55
N SER A 164 -8.99 -6.51 -3.77
CA SER A 164 -8.59 -7.23 -4.98
C SER A 164 -8.77 -6.39 -6.25
N TYR A 165 -8.05 -6.76 -7.29
CA TYR A 165 -8.18 -6.23 -8.65
C TYR A 165 -7.89 -7.32 -9.68
N THR A 166 -8.53 -7.23 -10.86
CA THR A 166 -8.29 -8.17 -11.97
C THR A 166 -7.80 -7.42 -13.21
N PHE A 167 -6.58 -7.76 -13.64
CA PHE A 167 -6.07 -7.35 -14.95
C PHE A 167 -6.66 -8.28 -16.03
N LYS A 168 -7.46 -7.73 -16.91
CA LYS A 168 -8.08 -8.39 -18.05
C LYS A 168 -8.10 -7.46 -19.26
N LYS A 169 -8.33 -8.02 -20.45
CA LYS A 169 -8.57 -7.25 -21.66
C LYS A 169 -9.85 -6.42 -21.49
N GLY A 170 -9.76 -5.13 -21.74
CA GLY A 170 -10.89 -4.21 -21.76
C GLY A 170 -11.69 -4.32 -23.05
#